data_929f5755e429d3ae4e9e0188663de28e
#
_entry.id   929f5755e429d3ae4e9e0188663de28e
#
_cell.length_a   1.000
_cell.length_b   1.000
_cell.length_c   1.000
_cell.angle_alpha   90.00
_cell.angle_beta   90.00
_cell.angle_gamma   90.00
#
_symmetry.space_group_name_H-M   'P 1'
#
loop_
_entity.id
_entity.type
_entity.pdbx_description
1 polymer ?
#
loop_
_entity_poly.entity_id
_entity_poly.type
_entity_poly.pdbx_seq_one_letter_code
_entity_poly.pdbx_strand_id
1 'polypeptide(L)'
;MTKPKLSNTAGLFTMFDHELLEQAKFDHQHTILNHGENQRVAIHHLDNIVMPILQKIEFVQAVLKCKTPIVKILTVKQHGLTDRFFRKFAKLIEPLMQSFFELLYAYTPPEIEPGMACLAFDHARSQLTQDEFNELATQGVGSSHHLEVIQPFVDDLLHFVELIKSYMNDPKVKKKVSDQNNHCKKMKMVCVGYIQQLLKVYSRLLVVRMDLSLMRDQQTLLKNAYSLKEIHSKHDLAYIKACTQKLLNNKRNNPVMKMLVGYILRFEYTVRTGFHVHCYFLFNGDKNLEDITLAQGIGKL
;
A
#
# COMPACT_ATOMS: atom_id res chain seq x y z
N MET A 1 -25.61 0.43 26.26
CA MET A 1 -24.92 0.75 25.00
C MET A 1 -23.99 -0.41 24.68
N THR A 2 -24.42 -1.30 23.81
CA THR A 2 -23.66 -2.48 23.37
C THR A 2 -22.62 -2.05 22.34
N LYS A 3 -21.33 -2.28 22.62
CA LYS A 3 -20.23 -2.05 21.67
C LYS A 3 -20.46 -2.93 20.42
N PRO A 4 -20.33 -2.37 19.20
CA PRO A 4 -20.43 -3.17 18.00
C PRO A 4 -19.30 -4.20 17.98
N LYS A 5 -19.65 -5.48 17.80
CA LYS A 5 -18.68 -6.55 17.52
C LYS A 5 -18.03 -6.25 16.17
N LEU A 6 -16.81 -5.75 16.18
CA LEU A 6 -15.96 -5.69 14.98
C LEU A 6 -15.79 -7.10 14.44
N SER A 7 -16.20 -7.31 13.20
CA SER A 7 -16.03 -8.58 12.51
C SER A 7 -14.53 -8.95 12.46
N ASN A 8 -14.20 -10.22 12.71
CA ASN A 8 -12.83 -10.75 12.76
C ASN A 8 -12.02 -10.58 11.45
N THR A 9 -12.63 -10.14 10.38
CA THR A 9 -11.95 -9.84 9.10
C THR A 9 -11.22 -8.50 9.09
N ALA A 10 -11.56 -7.55 9.95
CA ALA A 10 -10.87 -6.26 10.04
C ALA A 10 -9.43 -6.37 10.59
N GLY A 11 -9.03 -7.53 11.12
CA GLY A 11 -7.69 -7.78 11.64
C GLY A 11 -6.70 -8.39 10.64
N LEU A 12 -7.14 -8.72 9.41
CA LEU A 12 -6.29 -9.36 8.40
C LEU A 12 -5.45 -8.35 7.58
N PHE A 13 -5.75 -7.06 7.71
CA PHE A 13 -5.04 -6.02 6.97
C PHE A 13 -4.31 -5.11 7.94
N THR A 14 -3.05 -4.82 7.62
CA THR A 14 -2.26 -3.90 8.40
C THR A 14 -2.70 -2.47 8.09
N MET A 15 -2.59 -1.56 9.06
CA MET A 15 -2.69 -0.11 8.81
C MET A 15 -1.74 0.34 7.68
N PHE A 16 -0.64 -0.38 7.51
CA PHE A 16 0.37 -0.19 6.49
C PHE A 16 -0.18 -0.42 5.06
N ASP A 17 -0.97 -1.47 4.84
CA ASP A 17 -1.55 -1.75 3.51
C ASP A 17 -2.55 -0.66 3.11
N HIS A 18 -3.29 -0.10 4.07
CA HIS A 18 -4.25 0.98 3.80
C HIS A 18 -3.55 2.32 3.56
N GLU A 19 -2.52 2.65 4.36
CA GLU A 19 -1.75 3.88 4.19
C GLU A 19 -0.96 3.87 2.87
N LEU A 20 -0.38 2.72 2.49
CA LEU A 20 0.30 2.54 1.20
C LEU A 20 -0.66 2.76 0.03
N LEU A 21 -1.88 2.22 0.14
CA LEU A 21 -2.93 2.37 -0.86
C LEU A 21 -3.34 3.83 -1.04
N GLU A 22 -3.60 4.54 0.06
CA GLU A 22 -4.01 5.94 0.02
C GLU A 22 -2.86 6.84 -0.46
N GLN A 23 -1.63 6.58 -0.02
CA GLN A 23 -0.46 7.33 -0.47
C GLN A 23 -0.19 7.14 -1.96
N ALA A 24 -0.32 5.91 -2.48
CA ALA A 24 -0.12 5.65 -3.89
C ALA A 24 -1.22 6.28 -4.76
N LYS A 25 -2.48 6.27 -4.31
CA LYS A 25 -3.58 7.00 -4.97
C LYS A 25 -3.30 8.50 -5.02
N PHE A 26 -2.79 9.06 -3.93
CA PHE A 26 -2.42 10.47 -3.85
C PHE A 26 -1.26 10.80 -4.80
N ASP A 27 -0.21 10.00 -4.80
CA ASP A 27 0.97 10.19 -5.65
C ASP A 27 0.65 10.07 -7.14
N HIS A 28 -0.25 9.15 -7.52
CA HIS A 28 -0.73 9.00 -8.89
C HIS A 28 -1.47 10.24 -9.40
N GLN A 29 -2.26 10.89 -8.56
CA GLN A 29 -3.05 12.07 -8.92
C GLN A 29 -2.22 13.36 -9.07
N HIS A 30 -1.01 13.43 -8.50
CA HIS A 30 -0.27 14.68 -8.32
C HIS A 30 1.11 14.73 -8.97
N THR A 31 1.50 13.73 -9.76
CA THR A 31 2.80 13.74 -10.43
C THR A 31 2.77 14.57 -11.72
N ILE A 32 2.76 15.89 -11.56
CA ILE A 32 3.00 16.84 -12.66
C ILE A 32 4.48 17.22 -12.60
N LEU A 33 5.27 16.78 -13.58
CA LEU A 33 6.64 17.27 -13.75
C LEU A 33 6.59 18.59 -14.52
N ASN A 34 6.90 19.69 -13.84
CA ASN A 34 7.13 20.98 -14.48
C ASN A 34 8.49 20.96 -15.17
N HIS A 35 8.50 20.88 -16.47
CA HIS A 35 9.70 21.04 -17.29
C HIS A 35 9.51 22.25 -18.20
N GLY A 36 9.83 23.47 -17.73
CA GLY A 36 9.69 24.69 -18.47
C GLY A 36 8.25 24.97 -18.92
N GLU A 37 8.08 25.62 -20.07
CA GLU A 37 6.75 25.98 -20.61
C GLU A 37 5.92 24.78 -21.12
N ASN A 38 6.48 23.56 -21.12
CA ASN A 38 5.78 22.35 -21.53
C ASN A 38 5.57 21.44 -20.31
N GLN A 39 4.34 21.43 -19.77
CA GLN A 39 3.90 20.43 -18.82
C GLN A 39 3.85 19.06 -19.49
N ARG A 40 4.78 18.18 -19.15
CA ARG A 40 4.72 16.77 -19.56
C ARG A 40 4.29 15.95 -18.37
N VAL A 41 3.17 15.24 -18.52
CA VAL A 41 2.78 14.15 -17.61
C VAL A 41 3.79 13.04 -17.82
N ALA A 42 4.71 12.87 -16.87
CA ALA A 42 5.57 11.69 -16.85
C ALA A 42 4.74 10.52 -16.30
N ILE A 43 4.28 9.67 -17.18
CA ILE A 43 3.78 8.35 -16.80
C ILE A 43 5.00 7.58 -16.29
N HIS A 44 5.12 7.46 -14.97
CA HIS A 44 6.22 6.72 -14.39
C HIS A 44 6.11 5.25 -14.77
N HIS A 45 7.19 4.65 -15.23
CA HIS A 45 7.30 3.20 -15.44
C HIS A 45 6.98 2.42 -14.15
N LEU A 46 7.08 3.07 -13.02
CA LEU A 46 6.75 2.56 -11.68
C LEU A 46 5.23 2.43 -11.46
N ASP A 47 4.39 3.20 -12.16
CA ASP A 47 2.94 3.02 -12.13
C ASP A 47 2.56 1.64 -12.65
N ASN A 48 3.30 1.12 -13.63
CA ASN A 48 3.11 -0.23 -14.17
C ASN A 48 3.49 -1.35 -13.18
N ILE A 49 4.17 -1.05 -12.09
CA ILE A 49 4.57 -2.02 -11.07
C ILE A 49 3.74 -1.85 -9.80
N VAL A 50 3.61 -0.62 -9.33
CA VAL A 50 2.96 -0.33 -8.05
C VAL A 50 1.45 -0.46 -8.15
N MET A 51 0.85 0.08 -9.21
CA MET A 51 -0.61 0.01 -9.39
C MET A 51 -1.13 -1.43 -9.45
N PRO A 52 -0.53 -2.36 -10.21
CA PRO A 52 -0.94 -3.76 -10.14
C PRO A 52 -0.82 -4.39 -8.75
N ILE A 53 0.23 -4.08 -7.99
CA ILE A 53 0.39 -4.58 -6.62
C ILE A 53 -0.77 -4.11 -5.74
N LEU A 54 -1.10 -2.82 -5.80
CA LEU A 54 -2.20 -2.24 -5.03
C LEU A 54 -3.56 -2.82 -5.44
N GLN A 55 -3.80 -2.95 -6.72
CA GLN A 55 -5.03 -3.55 -7.25
C GLN A 55 -5.17 -5.04 -6.87
N LYS A 56 -4.07 -5.81 -6.85
CA LYS A 56 -4.07 -7.18 -6.32
C LYS A 56 -4.47 -7.20 -4.84
N ILE A 57 -3.91 -6.27 -4.05
CA ILE A 57 -4.26 -6.12 -2.63
C ILE A 57 -5.74 -5.78 -2.47
N GLU A 58 -6.26 -4.81 -3.24
CA GLU A 58 -7.69 -4.43 -3.22
C GLU A 58 -8.60 -5.60 -3.59
N PHE A 59 -8.24 -6.36 -4.64
CA PHE A 59 -8.99 -7.53 -5.06
C PHE A 59 -9.06 -8.59 -3.95
N VAL A 60 -7.92 -8.97 -3.37
CA VAL A 60 -7.87 -9.95 -2.29
C VAL A 60 -8.65 -9.46 -1.07
N GLN A 61 -8.56 -8.19 -0.73
CA GLN A 61 -9.33 -7.60 0.36
C GLN A 61 -10.85 -7.67 0.10
N ALA A 62 -11.28 -7.38 -1.11
CA ALA A 62 -12.68 -7.48 -1.51
C ALA A 62 -13.18 -8.93 -1.43
N VAL A 63 -12.38 -9.89 -1.92
CA VAL A 63 -12.66 -11.33 -1.84
C VAL A 63 -12.86 -11.77 -0.38
N LEU A 64 -11.96 -11.38 0.52
CA LEU A 64 -12.02 -11.78 1.93
C LEU A 64 -13.15 -11.09 2.70
N LYS A 65 -13.57 -9.90 2.30
CA LYS A 65 -14.72 -9.18 2.88
C LYS A 65 -16.07 -9.66 2.34
N CYS A 66 -16.06 -10.31 1.16
CA CYS A 66 -17.29 -10.74 0.52
C CYS A 66 -17.92 -11.93 1.25
N LYS A 67 -19.13 -11.72 1.80
CA LYS A 67 -19.91 -12.76 2.50
C LYS A 67 -20.80 -13.57 1.57
N THR A 68 -21.01 -13.08 0.36
CA THR A 68 -21.83 -13.75 -0.68
C THR A 68 -20.92 -14.35 -1.74
N PRO A 69 -21.41 -15.28 -2.57
CA PRO A 69 -20.64 -15.72 -3.74
C PRO A 69 -20.21 -14.53 -4.58
N ILE A 70 -18.93 -14.50 -4.98
CA ILE A 70 -18.34 -13.37 -5.69
C ILE A 70 -18.91 -13.17 -7.10
N VAL A 71 -19.42 -14.26 -7.69
CA VAL A 71 -20.10 -14.26 -8.99
C VAL A 71 -21.27 -15.22 -8.95
N LYS A 72 -22.33 -14.88 -9.69
CA LYS A 72 -23.52 -15.72 -9.91
C LYS A 72 -23.92 -15.65 -11.36
N ILE A 73 -24.49 -16.73 -11.87
CA ILE A 73 -25.14 -16.75 -13.17
C ILE A 73 -26.61 -16.41 -12.98
N LEU A 74 -27.10 -15.41 -13.70
CA LEU A 74 -28.51 -15.06 -13.76
C LEU A 74 -29.07 -15.54 -15.07
N THR A 75 -30.24 -16.17 -15.01
CA THR A 75 -31.00 -16.61 -16.18
C THR A 75 -32.13 -15.63 -16.46
N VAL A 76 -32.18 -15.10 -17.68
CA VAL A 76 -33.30 -14.29 -18.14
C VAL A 76 -34.09 -15.12 -19.16
N LYS A 77 -35.28 -15.51 -18.77
CA LYS A 77 -36.21 -16.26 -19.63
C LYS A 77 -36.81 -15.31 -20.65
N GLN A 78 -36.70 -15.65 -21.95
CA GLN A 78 -37.35 -14.94 -23.01
C GLN A 78 -38.44 -15.83 -23.61
N HIS A 79 -39.71 -15.38 -23.58
CA HIS A 79 -40.83 -16.14 -24.16
C HIS A 79 -40.57 -16.44 -25.64
N GLY A 80 -40.47 -17.73 -25.97
CA GLY A 80 -40.27 -18.22 -27.32
C GLY A 80 -38.85 -18.14 -27.87
N LEU A 81 -37.86 -17.76 -27.05
CA LEU A 81 -36.44 -17.69 -27.41
C LEU A 81 -35.59 -18.50 -26.43
N THR A 82 -34.34 -18.79 -26.82
CA THR A 82 -33.35 -19.40 -25.91
C THR A 82 -33.09 -18.53 -24.69
N ASP A 83 -33.04 -19.13 -23.50
CA ASP A 83 -32.69 -18.44 -22.27
C ASP A 83 -31.33 -17.74 -22.41
N ARG A 84 -31.26 -16.52 -21.92
CA ARG A 84 -29.99 -15.75 -21.84
C ARG A 84 -29.42 -15.83 -20.45
N PHE A 85 -28.11 -15.99 -20.37
CA PHE A 85 -27.35 -16.09 -19.14
C PHE A 85 -26.45 -14.87 -18.96
N PHE A 86 -26.33 -14.37 -17.74
CA PHE A 86 -25.52 -13.19 -17.43
C PHE A 86 -24.71 -13.44 -16.17
N ARG A 87 -23.46 -12.99 -16.17
CA ARG A 87 -22.63 -12.96 -14.95
C ARG A 87 -23.05 -11.77 -14.11
N LYS A 88 -23.27 -11.99 -12.81
CA LYS A 88 -23.48 -10.94 -11.83
C LYS A 88 -22.42 -11.06 -10.75
N PHE A 89 -21.55 -10.07 -10.68
CA PHE A 89 -20.52 -10.01 -9.65
C PHE A 89 -21.08 -9.45 -8.34
N ALA A 90 -20.46 -9.81 -7.21
CA ALA A 90 -20.73 -9.14 -5.95
C ALA A 90 -20.32 -7.67 -6.03
N LYS A 91 -21.08 -6.79 -5.35
CA LYS A 91 -20.88 -5.33 -5.40
C LYS A 91 -19.45 -4.87 -5.09
N LEU A 92 -18.73 -5.59 -4.23
CA LEU A 92 -17.34 -5.28 -3.89
C LEU A 92 -16.35 -5.73 -4.97
N ILE A 93 -16.70 -6.70 -5.79
CA ILE A 93 -15.83 -7.31 -6.80
C ILE A 93 -16.04 -6.65 -8.18
N GLU A 94 -17.27 -6.28 -8.48
CA GLU A 94 -17.64 -5.75 -9.79
C GLU A 94 -16.73 -4.61 -10.30
N PRO A 95 -16.38 -3.58 -9.50
CA PRO A 95 -15.48 -2.51 -9.96
C PRO A 95 -14.06 -2.99 -10.26
N LEU A 96 -13.64 -4.11 -9.67
CA LEU A 96 -12.28 -4.64 -9.76
C LEU A 96 -12.12 -5.61 -10.95
N MET A 97 -13.24 -6.08 -11.53
CA MET A 97 -13.19 -7.04 -12.63
C MET A 97 -12.60 -6.45 -13.91
N GLN A 98 -12.72 -5.15 -14.13
CA GLN A 98 -12.13 -4.51 -15.30
C GLN A 98 -10.59 -4.62 -15.30
N SER A 99 -9.95 -4.42 -14.13
CA SER A 99 -8.50 -4.55 -13.99
C SER A 99 -8.04 -5.99 -13.72
N PHE A 100 -8.94 -6.89 -13.31
CA PHE A 100 -8.60 -8.26 -12.93
C PHE A 100 -7.81 -8.99 -14.02
N PHE A 101 -8.20 -8.84 -15.28
CA PHE A 101 -7.54 -9.48 -16.43
C PHE A 101 -6.12 -8.98 -16.61
N GLU A 102 -5.89 -7.67 -16.45
CA GLU A 102 -4.56 -7.06 -16.49
C GLU A 102 -3.69 -7.56 -15.33
N LEU A 103 -4.31 -7.78 -14.15
CA LEU A 103 -3.62 -8.27 -12.97
C LEU A 103 -3.12 -9.72 -13.11
N LEU A 104 -3.82 -10.56 -13.89
CA LEU A 104 -3.35 -11.91 -14.18
C LEU A 104 -2.02 -11.92 -14.93
N TYR A 105 -1.77 -10.92 -15.77
CA TYR A 105 -0.49 -10.77 -16.49
C TYR A 105 0.53 -9.94 -15.73
N ALA A 106 0.11 -9.19 -14.73
CA ALA A 106 0.98 -8.29 -14.00
C ALA A 106 2.00 -9.07 -13.16
N TYR A 107 3.28 -8.80 -13.39
CA TYR A 107 4.39 -9.40 -12.67
C TYR A 107 4.70 -8.58 -11.41
N THR A 108 4.91 -9.27 -10.30
CA THR A 108 5.44 -8.66 -9.07
C THR A 108 6.94 -8.92 -9.02
N PRO A 109 7.78 -7.88 -9.10
CA PRO A 109 9.24 -8.06 -9.05
C PRO A 109 9.68 -8.73 -7.74
N PRO A 110 10.63 -9.69 -7.79
CA PRO A 110 11.07 -10.44 -6.60
C PRO A 110 11.82 -9.55 -5.60
N GLU A 111 12.31 -8.38 -6.04
CA GLU A 111 12.99 -7.41 -5.20
C GLU A 111 12.01 -6.64 -4.30
N ILE A 112 10.72 -6.67 -4.60
CA ILE A 112 9.66 -6.03 -3.82
C ILE A 112 9.10 -7.09 -2.86
N GLU A 113 9.09 -6.82 -1.57
CA GLU A 113 8.33 -7.61 -0.59
C GLU A 113 6.88 -7.08 -0.56
N PRO A 114 5.97 -7.63 -1.38
CA PRO A 114 4.59 -7.22 -1.36
C PRO A 114 3.93 -7.73 -0.07
N GLY A 115 2.88 -7.06 0.37
CA GLY A 115 2.07 -7.53 1.50
C GLY A 115 1.46 -8.93 1.25
N MET A 116 1.05 -9.61 2.33
CA MET A 116 0.50 -10.98 2.24
C MET A 116 -0.68 -11.10 1.28
N ALA A 117 -1.47 -10.05 1.09
CA ALA A 117 -2.58 -10.04 0.14
C ALA A 117 -2.10 -10.15 -1.31
N CYS A 118 -1.08 -9.39 -1.70
CA CYS A 118 -0.49 -9.51 -3.04
C CYS A 118 0.13 -10.89 -3.27
N LEU A 119 0.84 -11.42 -2.27
CA LEU A 119 1.38 -12.78 -2.32
C LEU A 119 0.29 -13.84 -2.46
N ALA A 120 -0.88 -13.64 -1.85
CA ALA A 120 -2.03 -14.55 -1.99
C ALA A 120 -2.56 -14.56 -3.44
N PHE A 121 -2.62 -13.39 -4.08
CA PHE A 121 -3.01 -13.29 -5.49
C PHE A 121 -2.01 -14.02 -6.40
N ASP A 122 -0.72 -13.73 -6.23
CA ASP A 122 0.33 -14.32 -7.05
C ASP A 122 0.44 -15.83 -6.84
N HIS A 123 0.24 -16.30 -5.59
CA HIS A 123 0.17 -17.72 -5.28
C HIS A 123 -1.00 -18.38 -6.00
N ALA A 124 -2.22 -17.82 -5.86
CA ALA A 124 -3.41 -18.37 -6.53
C ALA A 124 -3.21 -18.45 -8.05
N ARG A 125 -2.66 -17.37 -8.66
CA ARG A 125 -2.31 -17.36 -10.07
C ARG A 125 -1.33 -18.47 -10.46
N SER A 126 -0.31 -18.74 -9.63
CA SER A 126 0.69 -19.77 -9.90
C SER A 126 0.17 -21.20 -9.80
N GLN A 127 -0.99 -21.41 -9.20
CA GLN A 127 -1.64 -22.70 -9.05
C GLN A 127 -2.65 -23.00 -10.17
N LEU A 128 -2.99 -22.00 -11.00
CA LEU A 128 -3.88 -22.22 -12.15
C LEU A 128 -3.17 -23.06 -13.20
N THR A 129 -3.91 -23.96 -13.80
CA THR A 129 -3.51 -24.61 -15.07
C THR A 129 -3.47 -23.60 -16.20
N GLN A 130 -2.83 -23.93 -17.32
CA GLN A 130 -2.79 -23.06 -18.49
C GLN A 130 -4.18 -22.80 -19.06
N ASP A 131 -5.06 -23.79 -19.02
CA ASP A 131 -6.42 -23.66 -19.54
C ASP A 131 -7.27 -22.74 -18.65
N GLU A 132 -7.27 -22.92 -17.33
CA GLU A 132 -7.93 -22.02 -16.37
C GLU A 132 -7.40 -20.59 -16.51
N PHE A 133 -6.08 -20.41 -16.63
CA PHE A 133 -5.48 -19.09 -16.83
C PHE A 133 -5.98 -18.44 -18.13
N ASN A 134 -5.99 -19.18 -19.23
CA ASN A 134 -6.45 -18.69 -20.53
C ASN A 134 -7.94 -18.33 -20.47
N GLU A 135 -8.76 -19.17 -19.84
CA GLU A 135 -10.19 -18.92 -19.68
C GLU A 135 -10.44 -17.63 -18.89
N LEU A 136 -9.79 -17.47 -17.72
CA LEU A 136 -9.88 -16.25 -16.93
C LEU A 136 -9.37 -15.01 -17.68
N ALA A 137 -8.31 -15.13 -18.47
CA ALA A 137 -7.68 -14.02 -19.16
C ALA A 137 -8.45 -13.57 -20.41
N THR A 138 -9.13 -14.49 -21.12
CA THR A 138 -9.77 -14.21 -22.43
C THR A 138 -11.25 -13.91 -22.31
N GLN A 139 -11.97 -14.58 -21.45
CA GLN A 139 -13.43 -14.49 -21.34
C GLN A 139 -13.93 -13.30 -20.51
N GLY A 140 -13.04 -12.57 -19.87
CA GLY A 140 -13.42 -11.41 -19.08
C GLY A 140 -14.10 -10.30 -19.86
N VAL A 141 -13.84 -10.22 -21.14
CA VAL A 141 -14.31 -9.15 -22.05
C VAL A 141 -15.52 -9.60 -22.88
N GLY A 142 -15.84 -10.89 -22.91
CA GLY A 142 -16.90 -11.43 -23.78
C GLY A 142 -18.32 -11.19 -23.27
N SER A 143 -19.18 -10.73 -24.15
CA SER A 143 -20.64 -10.56 -23.93
C SER A 143 -21.43 -11.81 -24.30
N SER A 144 -20.83 -13.01 -24.21
CA SER A 144 -21.59 -14.24 -24.52
C SER A 144 -22.73 -14.41 -23.52
N HIS A 145 -23.87 -14.86 -24.01
CA HIS A 145 -25.05 -15.14 -23.22
C HIS A 145 -25.35 -16.66 -23.15
N HIS A 146 -24.41 -17.48 -23.61
CA HIS A 146 -24.54 -18.94 -23.61
C HIS A 146 -23.93 -19.53 -22.35
N LEU A 147 -24.65 -20.42 -21.68
CA LEU A 147 -24.20 -21.02 -20.41
C LEU A 147 -22.88 -21.79 -20.57
N GLU A 148 -22.72 -22.50 -21.67
CA GLU A 148 -21.51 -23.29 -21.99
C GLU A 148 -20.24 -22.45 -22.03
N VAL A 149 -20.37 -21.16 -22.35
CA VAL A 149 -19.26 -20.21 -22.39
C VAL A 149 -19.06 -19.52 -21.06
N ILE A 150 -20.13 -19.24 -20.33
CA ILE A 150 -20.06 -18.48 -19.06
C ILE A 150 -19.64 -19.38 -17.88
N GLN A 151 -20.10 -20.65 -17.88
CA GLN A 151 -19.91 -21.55 -16.75
C GLN A 151 -18.43 -21.84 -16.47
N PRO A 152 -17.56 -22.19 -17.46
CA PRO A 152 -16.15 -22.42 -17.21
C PRO A 152 -15.47 -21.22 -16.55
N PHE A 153 -15.69 -20.02 -17.08
CA PHE A 153 -15.13 -18.80 -16.47
C PHE A 153 -15.56 -18.61 -15.01
N VAL A 154 -16.83 -18.88 -14.72
CA VAL A 154 -17.36 -18.75 -13.33
C VAL A 154 -16.71 -19.76 -12.42
N ASP A 155 -16.56 -20.99 -12.87
CA ASP A 155 -15.96 -22.09 -12.10
C ASP A 155 -14.47 -21.80 -11.83
N ASP A 156 -13.72 -21.35 -12.82
CA ASP A 156 -12.31 -20.99 -12.72
C ASP A 156 -12.10 -19.78 -11.80
N LEU A 157 -12.99 -18.78 -11.91
CA LEU A 157 -12.94 -17.62 -11.01
C LEU A 157 -13.23 -18.01 -9.55
N LEU A 158 -14.20 -18.92 -9.33
CA LEU A 158 -14.47 -19.44 -8.00
C LEU A 158 -13.29 -20.26 -7.47
N HIS A 159 -12.68 -21.09 -8.31
CA HIS A 159 -11.46 -21.83 -7.95
C HIS A 159 -10.33 -20.87 -7.58
N PHE A 160 -10.05 -19.86 -8.38
CA PHE A 160 -9.05 -18.82 -8.08
C PHE A 160 -9.29 -18.16 -6.72
N VAL A 161 -10.53 -17.83 -6.42
CA VAL A 161 -10.93 -17.24 -5.13
C VAL A 161 -10.72 -18.20 -3.96
N GLU A 162 -11.03 -19.48 -4.14
CA GLU A 162 -10.77 -20.48 -3.08
C GLU A 162 -9.27 -20.68 -2.85
N LEU A 163 -8.43 -20.59 -3.87
CA LEU A 163 -6.96 -20.59 -3.73
C LEU A 163 -6.48 -19.39 -2.89
N ILE A 164 -7.00 -18.19 -3.16
CA ILE A 164 -6.71 -16.99 -2.34
C ILE A 164 -7.13 -17.23 -0.89
N LYS A 165 -8.35 -17.68 -0.65
CA LYS A 165 -8.86 -17.92 0.70
C LYS A 165 -8.06 -18.99 1.42
N SER A 166 -7.71 -20.07 0.73
CA SER A 166 -6.88 -21.15 1.26
C SER A 166 -5.53 -20.64 1.71
N TYR A 167 -4.83 -19.87 0.86
CA TYR A 167 -3.56 -19.26 1.19
C TYR A 167 -3.66 -18.35 2.42
N MET A 168 -4.64 -17.43 2.43
CA MET A 168 -4.83 -16.50 3.54
C MET A 168 -5.29 -17.19 4.84
N ASN A 169 -5.87 -18.39 4.74
CA ASN A 169 -6.26 -19.22 5.87
C ASN A 169 -5.12 -20.10 6.39
N ASP A 170 -4.01 -20.23 5.67
CA ASP A 170 -2.86 -20.99 6.14
C ASP A 170 -2.38 -20.46 7.51
N PRO A 171 -2.14 -21.35 8.49
CA PRO A 171 -1.73 -20.94 9.83
C PRO A 171 -0.43 -20.11 9.85
N LYS A 172 0.52 -20.38 8.94
CA LYS A 172 1.79 -19.66 8.83
C LYS A 172 1.54 -18.23 8.32
N VAL A 173 0.66 -18.08 7.32
CA VAL A 173 0.28 -16.76 6.78
C VAL A 173 -0.47 -15.96 7.82
N LYS A 174 -1.47 -16.56 8.48
CA LYS A 174 -2.21 -15.93 9.60
C LYS A 174 -1.27 -15.47 10.71
N LYS A 175 -0.28 -16.30 11.06
CA LYS A 175 0.73 -15.94 12.06
C LYS A 175 1.54 -14.72 11.62
N LYS A 176 2.07 -14.72 10.38
CA LYS A 176 2.82 -13.57 9.85
C LYS A 176 2.01 -12.27 9.90
N VAL A 177 0.76 -12.30 9.42
CA VAL A 177 -0.16 -11.15 9.48
C VAL A 177 -0.41 -10.70 10.91
N SER A 178 -0.65 -11.65 11.82
CA SER A 178 -0.85 -11.36 13.25
C SER A 178 0.39 -10.74 13.89
N ASP A 179 1.57 -11.30 13.62
CA ASP A 179 2.83 -10.80 14.16
C ASP A 179 3.11 -9.37 13.67
N GLN A 180 2.89 -9.09 12.39
CA GLN A 180 3.01 -7.75 11.81
C GLN A 180 2.03 -6.75 12.47
N ASN A 181 0.76 -7.14 12.61
CA ASN A 181 -0.24 -6.32 13.29
C ASN A 181 0.11 -6.06 14.77
N ASN A 182 0.61 -7.07 15.46
CA ASN A 182 1.04 -6.93 16.85
C ASN A 182 2.27 -6.03 16.97
N HIS A 183 3.20 -6.11 16.01
CA HIS A 183 4.35 -5.21 15.95
C HIS A 183 3.89 -3.75 15.79
N CYS A 184 3.00 -3.47 14.84
CA CYS A 184 2.43 -2.12 14.65
C CYS A 184 1.72 -1.60 15.91
N LYS A 185 0.92 -2.47 16.57
CA LYS A 185 0.25 -2.11 17.83
C LYS A 185 1.25 -1.78 18.94
N LYS A 186 2.31 -2.59 19.08
CA LYS A 186 3.39 -2.34 20.07
C LYS A 186 4.08 -1.01 19.78
N MET A 187 4.46 -0.74 18.53
CA MET A 187 5.09 0.53 18.14
C MET A 187 4.19 1.72 18.46
N LYS A 188 2.89 1.64 18.14
CA LYS A 188 1.90 2.67 18.51
C LYS A 188 1.86 2.90 20.03
N MET A 189 1.79 1.83 20.80
CA MET A 189 1.76 1.94 22.27
C MET A 189 3.04 2.57 22.83
N VAL A 190 4.21 2.20 22.29
CA VAL A 190 5.49 2.80 22.69
C VAL A 190 5.50 4.30 22.37
N CYS A 191 5.09 4.71 21.17
CA CYS A 191 5.02 6.13 20.80
C CYS A 191 4.04 6.92 21.70
N VAL A 192 2.85 6.37 21.94
CA VAL A 192 1.85 7.01 22.81
C VAL A 192 2.38 7.12 24.25
N GLY A 193 2.94 6.04 24.80
CA GLY A 193 3.53 6.04 26.12
C GLY A 193 4.68 7.04 26.27
N TYR A 194 5.51 7.15 25.25
CA TYR A 194 6.60 8.12 25.19
C TYR A 194 6.08 9.57 25.23
N ILE A 195 5.08 9.90 24.41
CA ILE A 195 4.44 11.24 24.42
C ILE A 195 3.79 11.51 25.76
N GLN A 196 3.09 10.55 26.36
CA GLN A 196 2.47 10.70 27.68
C GLN A 196 3.49 10.97 28.79
N GLN A 197 4.66 10.32 28.73
CA GLN A 197 5.73 10.60 29.68
C GLN A 197 6.30 12.03 29.53
N LEU A 198 6.47 12.49 28.29
CA LEU A 198 6.88 13.88 28.05
C LEU A 198 5.84 14.90 28.56
N LEU A 199 4.55 14.62 28.37
CA LEU A 199 3.46 15.47 28.86
C LEU A 199 3.32 15.49 30.38
N LYS A 200 3.90 14.52 31.11
CA LYS A 200 4.03 14.61 32.59
C LYS A 200 5.07 15.62 33.04
N VAL A 201 6.06 15.89 32.19
CA VAL A 201 7.18 16.82 32.49
C VAL A 201 6.92 18.20 31.90
N TYR A 202 6.27 18.25 30.74
CA TYR A 202 6.00 19.47 30.00
C TYR A 202 4.48 19.64 29.86
N SER A 203 3.93 20.78 30.28
CA SER A 203 2.49 21.07 30.19
C SER A 203 1.98 21.08 28.74
N ARG A 204 2.86 21.47 27.80
CA ARG A 204 2.59 21.50 26.36
C ARG A 204 3.80 21.01 25.58
N LEU A 205 3.54 20.33 24.47
CA LEU A 205 4.56 19.96 23.47
C LEU A 205 4.27 20.67 22.17
N LEU A 206 5.28 21.35 21.63
CA LEU A 206 5.28 21.80 20.24
C LEU A 206 5.87 20.69 19.39
N VAL A 207 5.13 20.27 18.36
CA VAL A 207 5.53 19.21 17.45
C VAL A 207 5.87 19.80 16.09
N VAL A 208 7.12 19.66 15.68
CA VAL A 208 7.59 20.06 14.35
C VAL A 208 7.78 18.81 13.52
N ARG A 209 6.98 18.65 12.45
CA ARG A 209 7.15 17.58 11.47
C ARG A 209 8.09 18.02 10.36
N MET A 210 9.06 17.20 10.04
CA MET A 210 9.95 17.38 8.90
C MET A 210 10.15 16.04 8.20
N ASP A 211 10.21 16.09 6.88
CA ASP A 211 10.45 14.91 6.06
C ASP A 211 11.87 15.03 5.47
N LEU A 212 12.72 14.04 5.78
CA LEU A 212 14.08 13.96 5.24
C LEU A 212 14.08 12.91 4.14
N SER A 213 14.39 13.33 2.92
CA SER A 213 14.51 12.47 1.76
C SER A 213 15.83 12.67 1.05
N LEU A 214 16.25 11.65 0.29
CA LEU A 214 17.40 11.79 -0.59
C LEU A 214 16.97 12.65 -1.80
N MET A 215 17.65 13.78 -1.99
CA MET A 215 17.45 14.60 -3.18
C MET A 215 18.07 13.86 -4.36
N ARG A 216 17.23 13.32 -5.23
CA ARG A 216 17.65 12.75 -6.51
C ARG A 216 17.38 13.77 -7.59
N ASP A 217 18.36 14.02 -8.45
CA ASP A 217 18.13 14.87 -9.59
C ASP A 217 17.15 14.20 -10.57
N GLN A 218 16.36 15.01 -11.29
CA GLN A 218 15.35 14.50 -12.23
C GLN A 218 15.98 13.68 -13.36
N GLN A 219 17.21 13.95 -13.77
CA GLN A 219 17.89 13.18 -14.81
C GLN A 219 18.28 11.79 -14.32
N THR A 220 18.70 11.68 -13.06
CA THR A 220 18.99 10.40 -12.41
C THR A 220 17.70 9.58 -12.25
N LEU A 221 16.58 10.20 -11.87
CA LEU A 221 15.28 9.53 -11.81
C LEU A 221 14.84 9.00 -13.18
N LEU A 222 15.01 9.79 -14.25
CA LEU A 222 14.66 9.37 -15.61
C LEU A 222 15.58 8.26 -16.15
N LYS A 223 16.89 8.33 -15.86
CA LYS A 223 17.85 7.28 -16.26
C LYS A 223 17.61 5.98 -15.52
N ASN A 224 17.24 6.05 -14.24
CA ASN A 224 17.05 4.88 -13.37
C ASN A 224 15.65 4.31 -13.45
N ALA A 225 14.70 4.98 -14.13
CA ALA A 225 13.36 4.41 -14.40
C ALA A 225 13.40 3.07 -15.15
N TYR A 226 14.54 2.75 -15.79
CA TYR A 226 14.76 1.49 -16.50
C TYR A 226 15.52 0.43 -15.67
N SER A 227 15.99 0.76 -14.47
CA SER A 227 16.73 -0.17 -13.62
C SER A 227 16.18 -0.20 -12.19
N LEU A 228 15.35 -1.20 -11.90
CA LEU A 228 14.83 -1.45 -10.54
C LEU A 228 15.94 -1.67 -9.49
N LYS A 229 17.10 -2.17 -9.89
CA LYS A 229 18.24 -2.45 -8.99
C LYS A 229 18.80 -1.20 -8.31
N GLU A 230 18.76 -0.06 -8.98
CA GLU A 230 19.32 1.19 -8.43
C GLU A 230 18.34 1.93 -7.50
N ILE A 231 17.04 1.65 -7.62
CA ILE A 231 16.00 2.30 -6.81
C ILE A 231 15.97 1.74 -5.38
N HIS A 232 16.35 0.48 -5.20
CA HIS A 232 16.23 -0.27 -3.94
C HIS A 232 17.57 -0.55 -3.27
N SER A 233 18.59 0.29 -3.47
CA SER A 233 19.88 -0.01 -2.87
C SER A 233 19.78 0.01 -1.34
N LYS A 234 20.22 -1.07 -0.70
CA LYS A 234 20.40 -1.12 0.77
C LYS A 234 21.27 0.05 1.26
N HIS A 235 22.09 0.62 0.37
CA HIS A 235 22.89 1.81 0.61
C HIS A 235 22.04 3.05 0.89
N ASP A 236 20.89 3.25 0.21
CA ASP A 236 20.03 4.43 0.42
C ASP A 236 19.46 4.42 1.84
N LEU A 237 18.98 3.26 2.32
CA LEU A 237 18.48 3.14 3.69
C LEU A 237 19.59 3.36 4.71
N ALA A 238 20.78 2.79 4.48
CA ALA A 238 21.93 2.97 5.36
C ALA A 238 22.37 4.44 5.38
N TYR A 239 22.41 5.09 4.22
CA TYR A 239 22.78 6.49 4.09
C TYR A 239 21.79 7.41 4.83
N ILE A 240 20.48 7.26 4.61
CA ILE A 240 19.49 8.11 5.27
C ILE A 240 19.46 7.90 6.78
N LYS A 241 19.70 6.66 7.25
CA LYS A 241 19.89 6.37 8.68
C LYS A 241 21.12 7.11 9.24
N ALA A 242 22.23 7.09 8.53
CA ALA A 242 23.46 7.80 8.93
C ALA A 242 23.25 9.32 8.97
N CYS A 243 22.59 9.89 7.96
CA CYS A 243 22.23 11.31 7.93
C CYS A 243 21.33 11.71 9.10
N THR A 244 20.30 10.91 9.36
CA THR A 244 19.39 11.12 10.51
C THR A 244 20.13 11.06 11.83
N GLN A 245 21.03 10.09 11.99
CA GLN A 245 21.85 9.96 13.21
C GLN A 245 22.81 11.16 13.36
N LYS A 246 23.41 11.61 12.28
CA LYS A 246 24.27 12.81 12.27
C LYS A 246 23.48 14.05 12.69
N LEU A 247 22.26 14.23 12.16
CA LEU A 247 21.36 15.32 12.55
C LEU A 247 21.07 15.29 14.05
N LEU A 248 20.71 14.13 14.62
CA LEU A 248 20.44 13.98 16.06
C LEU A 248 21.69 14.22 16.91
N ASN A 249 22.85 13.77 16.47
CA ASN A 249 24.13 14.00 17.18
C ASN A 249 24.51 15.47 17.22
N ASN A 250 23.99 16.31 16.30
CA ASN A 250 24.23 17.75 16.29
C ASN A 250 23.58 18.50 17.47
N LYS A 251 22.83 17.80 18.31
CA LYS A 251 22.20 18.37 19.52
C LYS A 251 23.19 19.16 20.41
N ARG A 252 24.45 18.74 20.46
CA ARG A 252 25.48 19.41 21.27
C ARG A 252 25.91 20.77 20.71
N ASN A 253 25.89 20.94 19.38
CA ASN A 253 26.47 22.07 18.68
C ASN A 253 25.43 23.07 18.14
N ASN A 254 24.19 22.66 18.00
CA ASN A 254 23.13 23.48 17.44
C ASN A 254 22.16 23.96 18.51
N PRO A 255 21.90 25.29 18.64
CA PRO A 255 21.00 25.85 19.64
C PRO A 255 19.56 25.31 19.54
N VAL A 256 19.05 25.13 18.31
CA VAL A 256 17.69 24.58 18.08
C VAL A 256 17.60 23.15 18.55
N MET A 257 18.57 22.32 18.21
CA MET A 257 18.60 20.91 18.62
C MET A 257 18.80 20.75 20.13
N LYS A 258 19.44 21.73 20.82
CA LYS A 258 19.53 21.73 22.30
C LYS A 258 18.18 21.85 22.98
N MET A 259 17.22 22.54 22.36
CA MET A 259 15.87 22.73 22.90
C MET A 259 14.97 21.50 22.70
N LEU A 260 15.44 20.49 21.95
CA LEU A 260 14.71 19.26 21.66
C LEU A 260 14.52 18.44 22.94
N VAL A 261 13.26 18.17 23.31
CA VAL A 261 12.91 17.36 24.49
C VAL A 261 12.65 15.90 24.10
N GLY A 262 12.31 15.66 22.83
CA GLY A 262 12.09 14.31 22.32
C GLY A 262 11.97 14.28 20.79
N TYR A 263 11.95 13.08 20.25
CA TYR A 263 11.70 12.89 18.80
C TYR A 263 11.10 11.52 18.53
N ILE A 264 10.38 11.42 17.42
CA ILE A 264 9.89 10.16 16.85
C ILE A 264 10.33 10.14 15.39
N LEU A 265 10.90 9.03 14.95
CA LEU A 265 11.35 8.80 13.58
C LEU A 265 10.58 7.65 12.97
N ARG A 266 10.07 7.85 11.78
CA ARG A 266 9.45 6.80 10.98
C ARG A 266 10.16 6.71 9.63
N PHE A 267 10.86 5.61 9.41
CA PHE A 267 11.47 5.31 8.11
C PHE A 267 10.43 4.70 7.20
N GLU A 268 10.27 5.27 6.05
CA GLU A 268 9.34 4.81 5.01
C GLU A 268 10.06 4.67 3.69
N TYR A 269 9.46 3.88 2.83
CA TYR A 269 9.85 3.76 1.45
C TYR A 269 8.63 4.04 0.57
N THR A 270 8.76 4.97 -0.35
CA THR A 270 7.81 5.13 -1.45
C THR A 270 8.53 5.00 -2.78
N VAL A 271 7.82 4.58 -3.78
CA VAL A 271 8.40 4.39 -5.11
C VAL A 271 8.91 5.71 -5.69
N ARG A 272 8.21 6.81 -5.41
CA ARG A 272 8.53 8.15 -5.90
C ARG A 272 9.76 8.77 -5.23
N THR A 273 9.79 8.74 -3.90
CA THR A 273 10.82 9.43 -3.11
C THR A 273 11.92 8.50 -2.65
N GLY A 274 11.77 7.17 -2.84
CA GLY A 274 12.66 6.19 -2.26
C GLY A 274 12.54 6.15 -0.73
N PHE A 275 13.62 5.77 -0.06
CA PHE A 275 13.69 5.84 1.39
C PHE A 275 13.66 7.27 1.87
N HIS A 276 12.80 7.54 2.83
CA HIS A 276 12.68 8.83 3.50
C HIS A 276 12.31 8.63 4.97
N VAL A 277 12.45 9.70 5.76
CA VAL A 277 12.19 9.67 7.19
C VAL A 277 11.22 10.77 7.55
N HIS A 278 10.10 10.42 8.13
CA HIS A 278 9.24 11.35 8.82
C HIS A 278 9.79 11.59 10.21
N CYS A 279 10.23 12.80 10.47
CA CYS A 279 10.79 13.23 11.75
C CYS A 279 9.75 14.06 12.49
N TYR A 280 9.40 13.67 13.69
CA TYR A 280 8.57 14.45 14.60
C TYR A 280 9.48 14.93 15.72
N PHE A 281 9.88 16.19 15.70
CA PHE A 281 10.69 16.82 16.73
C PHE A 281 9.80 17.45 17.77
N LEU A 282 10.04 17.13 19.04
CA LEU A 282 9.22 17.53 20.17
C LEU A 282 9.98 18.57 20.99
N PHE A 283 9.35 19.74 21.19
CA PHE A 283 9.89 20.84 21.97
C PHE A 283 8.96 21.18 23.15
N ASN A 284 9.50 21.82 24.17
CA ASN A 284 8.68 22.37 25.23
C ASN A 284 7.82 23.52 24.67
N GLY A 285 6.50 23.34 24.58
CA GLY A 285 5.57 24.31 24.01
C GLY A 285 5.34 25.55 24.86
N ASP A 286 5.78 25.57 26.12
CA ASP A 286 5.73 26.77 26.99
C ASP A 286 6.87 27.73 26.69
N LYS A 287 7.98 27.22 26.15
CA LYS A 287 9.20 28.00 25.85
C LYS A 287 9.38 28.28 24.36
N ASN A 288 8.70 27.54 23.50
CA ASN A 288 8.87 27.60 22.07
C ASN A 288 7.49 27.71 21.40
N LEU A 289 7.22 28.86 20.79
CA LEU A 289 5.92 29.17 20.15
C LEU A 289 6.03 29.23 18.62
N GLU A 290 7.25 29.23 18.07
CA GLU A 290 7.52 29.46 16.64
C GLU A 290 7.98 28.19 15.97
N ASP A 291 7.02 27.38 15.48
CA ASP A 291 7.28 26.13 14.76
C ASP A 291 8.05 26.33 13.45
N ILE A 292 7.73 27.38 12.69
CA ILE A 292 8.36 27.71 11.41
C ILE A 292 9.85 28.03 11.61
N THR A 293 10.17 28.87 12.59
CA THR A 293 11.57 29.25 12.91
C THR A 293 12.38 28.04 13.32
N LEU A 294 11.80 27.15 14.12
CA LEU A 294 12.44 25.89 14.54
C LEU A 294 12.66 24.96 13.35
N ALA A 295 11.65 24.79 12.47
CA ALA A 295 11.76 23.97 11.27
C ALA A 295 12.86 24.47 10.34
N GLN A 296 12.91 25.79 10.09
CA GLN A 296 13.96 26.41 9.28
C GLN A 296 15.36 26.26 9.91
N GLY A 297 15.45 26.38 11.24
CA GLY A 297 16.69 26.17 11.98
C GLY A 297 17.22 24.74 11.88
N ILE A 298 16.33 23.74 11.87
CA ILE A 298 16.69 22.33 11.67
C ILE A 298 17.06 22.07 10.22
N GLY A 299 16.31 22.63 9.26
CA GLY A 299 16.51 22.40 7.83
C GLY A 299 17.82 22.99 7.27
N LYS A 300 18.51 23.84 8.02
CA LYS A 300 19.84 24.40 7.67
C LYS A 300 21.00 23.54 8.16
N LEU A 301 20.74 22.44 8.84
CA LEU A 301 21.74 21.51 9.40
C LEU A 301 22.08 20.39 8.44
#